data_7ec1a2c90b3aaf35d481471ffe055f86
#
_entry.id   7ec1a2c90b3aaf35d481471ffe055f86
#
_cell.length_a   1.000
_cell.length_b   1.000
_cell.length_c   1.000
_cell.angle_alpha   90.00
_cell.angle_beta   90.00
_cell.angle_gamma   90.00
#
_symmetry.space_group_name_H-M   'P 1'
#
loop_
_entity.id
_entity.type
_entity.pdbx_description
1 polymer ?
#
loop_
_entity_poly.entity_id
_entity_poly.type
_entity_poly.pdbx_seq_one_letter_code
_entity_poly.pdbx_strand_id
1 'polypeptide(L)'
;MSESIPSTLISALPAATKVSDTDIVVLENGSTTQKITIAQLKEALGINAPNTNFKFYSSLSQIGLTTAATWDQILIKLTDGTGIKFAAWKSDYPNLSNPCTGSRQLITVCRSYSGYSTIEVWDINNNVRHFTAHNGDNYRPWKSY
;
A
#
# COMPACT_ATOMS: atom_id res chain seq x y z
N MET A 1 -31.42 14.95 -47.47
CA MET A 1 -30.21 15.74 -47.16
C MET A 1 -29.41 14.92 -46.19
N SER A 2 -28.21 14.48 -46.58
CA SER A 2 -27.30 13.76 -45.67
C SER A 2 -26.51 14.82 -44.88
N GLU A 3 -26.78 14.93 -43.59
CA GLU A 3 -25.93 15.74 -42.71
C GLU A 3 -24.55 15.07 -42.62
N SER A 4 -23.54 15.76 -43.10
CA SER A 4 -22.16 15.29 -42.87
C SER A 4 -21.77 15.52 -41.41
N ILE A 5 -21.50 14.43 -40.71
CA ILE A 5 -20.95 14.52 -39.36
C ILE A 5 -19.54 15.14 -39.49
N PRO A 6 -19.26 16.28 -38.83
CA PRO A 6 -17.93 16.85 -38.86
C PRO A 6 -16.92 15.89 -38.22
N SER A 7 -15.93 15.46 -38.99
CA SER A 7 -14.86 14.61 -38.50
C SER A 7 -13.62 15.45 -38.21
N THR A 8 -13.06 15.29 -37.01
CA THR A 8 -11.80 15.90 -36.64
C THR A 8 -10.75 14.82 -36.47
N LEU A 9 -9.58 15.02 -37.07
CA LEU A 9 -8.46 14.10 -36.87
C LEU A 9 -8.06 14.07 -35.37
N ILE A 10 -7.80 12.90 -34.85
CA ILE A 10 -7.37 12.72 -33.44
C ILE A 10 -6.14 13.57 -33.14
N SER A 11 -5.22 13.70 -34.11
CA SER A 11 -4.01 14.53 -34.00
C SER A 11 -4.29 16.03 -33.92
N ALA A 12 -5.48 16.47 -34.31
CA ALA A 12 -5.89 17.89 -34.26
C ALA A 12 -6.67 18.23 -32.98
N LEU A 13 -6.93 17.24 -32.13
CA LEU A 13 -7.57 17.49 -30.84
C LEU A 13 -6.58 18.16 -29.87
N PRO A 14 -7.04 19.10 -29.03
CA PRO A 14 -6.19 19.70 -28.02
C PRO A 14 -5.69 18.63 -27.03
N ALA A 15 -4.42 18.73 -26.66
CA ALA A 15 -3.85 17.83 -25.65
C ALA A 15 -4.54 18.04 -24.29
N ALA A 16 -4.93 16.95 -23.65
CA ALA A 16 -5.47 17.00 -22.29
C ALA A 16 -4.34 17.38 -21.32
N THR A 17 -4.55 18.44 -20.56
CA THR A 17 -3.63 18.85 -19.49
C THR A 17 -3.83 18.08 -18.19
N LYS A 18 -4.98 17.42 -18.05
CA LYS A 18 -5.36 16.63 -16.87
C LYS A 18 -6.32 15.53 -17.31
N VAL A 19 -6.19 14.36 -16.72
CA VAL A 19 -7.08 13.20 -16.94
C VAL A 19 -7.79 12.88 -15.63
N SER A 20 -9.12 12.72 -15.70
CA SER A 20 -9.96 12.34 -14.56
C SER A 20 -10.51 10.92 -14.73
N ASP A 21 -10.97 10.32 -13.64
CA ASP A 21 -11.55 8.97 -13.65
C ASP A 21 -12.87 8.87 -14.45
N THR A 22 -13.52 9.99 -14.68
CA THR A 22 -14.77 10.09 -15.46
C THR A 22 -14.54 10.30 -16.95
N ASP A 23 -13.31 10.59 -17.37
CA ASP A 23 -12.99 10.77 -18.78
C ASP A 23 -13.19 9.47 -19.56
N ILE A 24 -13.54 9.59 -20.83
CA ILE A 24 -13.96 8.47 -21.66
C ILE A 24 -12.84 8.12 -22.65
N VAL A 25 -12.57 6.84 -22.77
CA VAL A 25 -11.74 6.24 -23.81
C VAL A 25 -12.61 5.42 -24.74
N VAL A 26 -12.40 5.57 -26.04
CA VAL A 26 -13.06 4.75 -27.05
C VAL A 26 -12.19 3.55 -27.38
N LEU A 27 -12.79 2.37 -27.34
CA LEU A 27 -12.16 1.10 -27.67
C LEU A 27 -12.83 0.53 -28.91
N GLU A 28 -12.03 0.05 -29.86
CA GLU A 28 -12.49 -0.76 -30.96
C GLU A 28 -12.16 -2.24 -30.71
N ASN A 29 -13.18 -3.07 -30.84
CA ASN A 29 -13.05 -4.52 -30.74
C ASN A 29 -13.64 -5.14 -32.02
N GLY A 30 -12.83 -5.15 -33.08
CA GLY A 30 -13.18 -5.75 -34.36
C GLY A 30 -14.41 -5.16 -35.03
N SER A 31 -15.59 -5.54 -34.58
CA SER A 31 -16.88 -5.13 -35.16
C SER A 31 -17.67 -4.13 -34.32
N THR A 32 -17.21 -3.80 -33.14
CA THR A 32 -17.92 -2.92 -32.22
C THR A 32 -17.04 -1.83 -31.63
N THR A 33 -17.55 -0.61 -31.65
CA THR A 33 -16.92 0.53 -30.95
C THR A 33 -17.59 0.68 -29.59
N GLN A 34 -16.81 0.65 -28.54
CA GLN A 34 -17.27 0.77 -27.14
C GLN A 34 -16.58 1.95 -26.45
N LYS A 35 -17.23 2.45 -25.43
CA LYS A 35 -16.64 3.49 -24.56
C LYS A 35 -16.46 2.92 -23.15
N ILE A 36 -15.34 3.24 -22.54
CA ILE A 36 -15.08 2.99 -21.11
C ILE A 36 -14.59 4.26 -20.44
N THR A 37 -14.80 4.36 -19.15
CA THR A 37 -14.20 5.44 -18.37
C THR A 37 -12.72 5.11 -18.03
N ILE A 38 -11.95 6.12 -17.70
CA ILE A 38 -10.57 5.92 -17.20
C ILE A 38 -10.60 5.07 -15.92
N ALA A 39 -11.59 5.23 -15.05
CA ALA A 39 -11.75 4.37 -13.87
C ALA A 39 -11.88 2.89 -14.25
N GLN A 40 -12.75 2.56 -15.21
CA GLN A 40 -12.92 1.18 -15.69
C GLN A 40 -11.67 0.64 -16.38
N LEU A 41 -10.96 1.48 -17.14
CA LEU A 41 -9.70 1.09 -17.76
C LEU A 41 -8.63 0.78 -16.72
N LYS A 42 -8.50 1.61 -15.70
CA LYS A 42 -7.56 1.39 -14.59
C LYS A 42 -7.88 0.10 -13.84
N GLU A 43 -9.15 -0.19 -13.59
CA GLU A 43 -9.61 -1.44 -12.96
C GLU A 43 -9.25 -2.65 -13.82
N ALA A 44 -9.55 -2.63 -15.11
CA ALA A 44 -9.24 -3.72 -16.05
C ALA A 44 -7.72 -3.98 -16.17
N LEU A 45 -6.91 -2.94 -16.07
CA LEU A 45 -5.44 -3.03 -16.09
C LEU A 45 -4.83 -3.33 -14.72
N GLY A 46 -5.63 -3.43 -13.67
CA GLY A 46 -5.14 -3.60 -12.31
C GLY A 46 -4.40 -2.37 -11.75
N ILE A 47 -4.46 -1.21 -12.43
CA ILE A 47 -3.73 0.01 -12.03
C ILE A 47 -4.41 0.67 -10.82
N ASN A 48 -5.70 0.50 -10.69
CA ASN A 48 -6.49 1.00 -9.55
C ASN A 48 -6.67 0.01 -8.41
N ALA A 49 -6.12 -1.17 -8.53
CA ALA A 49 -5.82 -1.87 -7.30
C ALA A 49 -4.74 -0.99 -6.62
N PRO A 50 -5.09 -0.10 -5.67
CA PRO A 50 -4.04 0.45 -4.85
C PRO A 50 -3.33 -0.79 -4.35
N ASN A 51 -2.01 -0.77 -4.27
CA ASN A 51 -1.31 -1.76 -3.48
C ASN A 51 -1.74 -1.50 -2.03
N THR A 52 -3.04 -1.71 -1.78
CA THR A 52 -3.71 -1.52 -0.49
C THR A 52 -3.18 -2.51 0.52
N ASN A 53 -2.46 -3.51 0.01
CA ASN A 53 -1.90 -4.55 0.83
C ASN A 53 -0.72 -4.07 1.66
N PHE A 54 -0.08 -2.97 1.24
CA PHE A 54 1.08 -2.42 1.95
C PHE A 54 1.00 -0.89 2.01
N LYS A 55 0.85 -0.32 3.21
CA LYS A 55 0.71 1.12 3.40
C LYS A 55 1.85 1.71 4.21
N PHE A 56 2.32 2.88 3.76
CA PHE A 56 3.22 3.71 4.54
C PHE A 56 2.44 4.66 5.44
N TYR A 57 2.84 4.73 6.70
CA TYR A 57 2.28 5.64 7.69
C TYR A 57 3.38 6.51 8.30
N SER A 58 3.06 7.74 8.63
CA SER A 58 3.96 8.62 9.39
C SER A 58 3.93 8.32 10.89
N SER A 59 2.85 7.72 11.37
CA SER A 59 2.70 7.30 12.77
C SER A 59 1.57 6.27 12.92
N LEU A 60 1.56 5.54 14.02
CA LEU A 60 0.50 4.57 14.35
C LEU A 60 -0.86 5.23 14.63
N SER A 61 -0.91 6.53 14.91
CA SER A 61 -2.18 7.25 15.07
C SER A 61 -3.06 7.21 13.83
N GLN A 62 -2.47 7.10 12.65
CA GLN A 62 -3.20 7.01 11.38
C GLN A 62 -4.00 5.69 11.23
N ILE A 63 -3.70 4.69 12.05
CA ILE A 63 -4.48 3.45 12.16
C ILE A 63 -5.23 3.34 13.48
N GLY A 64 -5.36 4.46 14.20
CA GLY A 64 -6.10 4.55 15.45
C GLY A 64 -5.38 3.89 16.64
N LEU A 65 -4.05 3.84 16.62
CA LEU A 65 -3.22 3.37 17.73
C LEU A 65 -2.43 4.52 18.36
N THR A 66 -2.10 4.37 19.63
CA THR A 66 -1.28 5.34 20.38
C THR A 66 0.19 4.92 20.43
N THR A 67 1.02 5.75 21.03
CA THR A 67 2.43 5.43 21.31
C THR A 67 2.61 4.26 22.28
N ALA A 68 1.57 3.91 23.07
CA ALA A 68 1.55 2.76 23.97
C ALA A 68 1.18 1.43 23.26
N ALA A 69 1.05 1.43 21.93
CA ALA A 69 0.66 0.24 21.17
C ALA A 69 1.67 -0.91 21.35
N THR A 70 1.14 -2.13 21.38
CA THR A 70 1.90 -3.38 21.34
C THR A 70 1.89 -3.98 19.94
N TRP A 71 2.75 -4.98 19.69
CA TRP A 71 2.74 -5.72 18.43
C TRP A 71 1.39 -6.36 18.14
N ASP A 72 0.74 -6.96 19.13
CA ASP A 72 -0.57 -7.59 18.97
C ASP A 72 -1.65 -6.59 18.55
N GLN A 73 -1.63 -5.39 19.12
CA GLN A 73 -2.56 -4.34 18.74
C GLN A 73 -2.35 -3.88 17.29
N ILE A 74 -1.12 -3.85 16.81
CA ILE A 74 -0.83 -3.56 15.40
C ILE A 74 -1.36 -4.71 14.52
N LEU A 75 -1.07 -5.95 14.88
CA LEU A 75 -1.49 -7.12 14.11
C LEU A 75 -3.02 -7.25 14.01
N ILE A 76 -3.76 -6.94 15.08
CA ILE A 76 -5.23 -6.93 15.08
C ILE A 76 -5.81 -5.88 14.11
N LYS A 77 -5.11 -4.78 13.88
CA LYS A 77 -5.55 -3.74 12.93
C LYS A 77 -5.33 -4.11 11.47
N LEU A 78 -4.50 -5.11 11.20
CA LEU A 78 -4.22 -5.58 9.85
C LEU A 78 -5.18 -6.70 9.47
N THR A 79 -5.64 -6.70 8.24
CA THR A 79 -6.33 -7.84 7.62
C THR A 79 -5.33 -8.75 6.93
N ASP A 80 -5.69 -10.01 6.71
CA ASP A 80 -4.84 -10.96 6.01
C ASP A 80 -4.44 -10.43 4.61
N GLY A 81 -3.20 -10.61 4.23
CA GLY A 81 -2.63 -10.11 2.99
C GLY A 81 -2.26 -8.62 3.01
N THR A 82 -2.31 -7.96 4.16
CA THR A 82 -1.97 -6.53 4.30
C THR A 82 -0.72 -6.31 5.13
N GLY A 83 -0.15 -5.13 5.00
CA GLY A 83 1.01 -4.71 5.78
C GLY A 83 1.11 -3.21 5.95
N ILE A 84 1.89 -2.80 6.93
CA ILE A 84 2.22 -1.41 7.20
C ILE A 84 3.72 -1.22 7.29
N LYS A 85 4.15 0.00 6.98
CA LYS A 85 5.53 0.45 7.20
C LYS A 85 5.50 1.85 7.77
N PHE A 86 6.29 2.09 8.81
CA PHE A 86 6.41 3.41 9.41
C PHE A 86 7.80 3.63 9.99
N ALA A 87 8.25 4.88 9.96
CA ALA A 87 9.48 5.29 10.61
C ALA A 87 9.16 5.74 12.04
N ALA A 88 10.02 5.40 12.98
CA ALA A 88 9.84 5.74 14.39
C ALA A 88 11.18 6.00 15.08
N TRP A 89 11.12 6.82 16.13
CA TRP A 89 12.15 6.77 17.16
C TRP A 89 11.80 5.63 18.12
N LYS A 90 12.80 4.90 18.59
CA LYS A 90 12.58 3.80 19.55
C LYS A 90 11.84 4.26 20.80
N SER A 91 12.12 5.48 21.25
CA SER A 91 11.45 6.10 22.40
C SER A 91 9.97 6.39 22.20
N ASP A 92 9.51 6.55 20.94
CA ASP A 92 8.12 6.90 20.65
C ASP A 92 7.16 5.72 20.90
N TYR A 93 7.68 4.49 20.83
CA TYR A 93 6.88 3.27 20.98
C TYR A 93 7.54 2.28 21.95
N PRO A 94 7.53 2.58 23.25
CA PRO A 94 8.27 1.80 24.26
C PRO A 94 7.78 0.36 24.41
N ASN A 95 6.52 0.09 24.03
CA ASN A 95 5.94 -1.25 24.10
C ASN A 95 6.19 -2.11 22.85
N LEU A 96 6.80 -1.55 21.80
CA LEU A 96 7.24 -2.33 20.64
C LEU A 96 8.64 -2.91 20.91
N SER A 97 8.69 -3.87 21.83
CA SER A 97 9.94 -4.53 22.20
C SER A 97 10.63 -5.17 20.99
N ASN A 98 11.88 -4.78 20.76
CA ASN A 98 12.70 -5.29 19.67
C ASN A 98 14.20 -5.14 20.05
N PRO A 99 15.10 -5.88 19.37
CA PRO A 99 16.54 -5.92 19.73
C PRO A 99 17.36 -4.73 19.20
N CYS A 100 16.76 -3.77 18.49
CA CYS A 100 17.49 -2.60 18.00
C CYS A 100 18.16 -1.85 19.16
N THR A 101 19.38 -1.40 18.95
CA THR A 101 20.10 -0.53 19.90
C THR A 101 20.11 0.92 19.46
N GLY A 102 19.93 1.18 18.16
CA GLY A 102 19.82 2.52 17.61
C GLY A 102 18.48 3.19 17.88
N SER A 103 18.49 4.50 17.86
CA SER A 103 17.30 5.31 18.14
C SER A 103 16.33 5.39 16.97
N ARG A 104 16.80 5.34 15.73
CA ARG A 104 15.98 5.45 14.52
C ARG A 104 15.67 4.08 13.94
N GLN A 105 14.40 3.84 13.69
CA GLN A 105 13.90 2.55 13.23
C GLN A 105 12.96 2.74 12.04
N LEU A 106 13.03 1.81 11.09
CA LEU A 106 12.01 1.63 10.06
C LEU A 106 11.34 0.29 10.33
N ILE A 107 10.06 0.33 10.65
CA ILE A 107 9.29 -0.83 11.08
C ILE A 107 8.38 -1.28 9.94
N THR A 108 8.42 -2.56 9.63
CA THR A 108 7.56 -3.20 8.65
C THR A 108 6.80 -4.33 9.34
N VAL A 109 5.48 -4.32 9.24
CA VAL A 109 4.61 -5.37 9.77
C VAL A 109 3.75 -5.88 8.62
N CYS A 110 3.82 -7.18 8.37
CA CYS A 110 3.00 -7.85 7.36
C CYS A 110 2.16 -8.93 8.03
N ARG A 111 0.87 -8.94 7.73
CA ARG A 111 -0.03 -10.01 8.11
C ARG A 111 -0.32 -10.88 6.88
N SER A 112 0.10 -12.12 6.95
CA SER A 112 -0.15 -13.14 5.94
C SER A 112 -1.50 -13.80 6.17
N TYR A 113 -1.79 -14.84 5.41
CA TYR A 113 -3.01 -15.62 5.55
C TYR A 113 -3.06 -16.37 6.89
N SER A 114 -4.26 -16.58 7.44
CA SER A 114 -4.49 -17.32 8.69
C SER A 114 -3.77 -16.78 9.93
N GLY A 115 -3.58 -15.46 10.00
CA GLY A 115 -3.00 -14.83 11.19
C GLY A 115 -1.48 -14.95 11.32
N TYR A 116 -0.80 -15.64 10.39
CA TYR A 116 0.65 -15.61 10.34
C TYR A 116 1.14 -14.21 9.98
N SER A 117 2.15 -13.75 10.68
CA SER A 117 2.66 -12.39 10.49
C SER A 117 4.18 -12.34 10.60
N THR A 118 4.76 -11.33 9.97
CA THR A 118 6.17 -11.01 10.11
C THR A 118 6.34 -9.57 10.54
N ILE A 119 7.31 -9.34 11.39
CA ILE A 119 7.72 -8.03 11.84
C ILE A 119 9.20 -7.88 11.51
N GLU A 120 9.54 -6.86 10.76
CA GLU A 120 10.92 -6.46 10.50
C GLU A 120 11.14 -5.07 11.10
N VAL A 121 12.25 -4.90 11.80
CA VAL A 121 12.72 -3.62 12.31
C VAL A 121 14.13 -3.39 11.78
N TRP A 122 14.28 -2.38 10.94
CA TRP A 122 15.58 -1.94 10.49
C TRP A 122 16.11 -0.86 11.44
N ASP A 123 17.17 -1.20 12.15
CA ASP A 123 17.97 -0.26 12.92
C ASP A 123 18.80 0.60 11.94
N ILE A 124 18.31 1.79 11.65
CA ILE A 124 18.91 2.67 10.63
C ILE A 124 20.30 3.16 11.08
N ASN A 125 20.48 3.40 12.38
CA ASN A 125 21.74 3.90 12.91
C ASN A 125 22.87 2.88 12.80
N ASN A 126 22.55 1.60 13.01
CA ASN A 126 23.52 0.52 13.01
C ASN A 126 23.52 -0.29 11.70
N ASN A 127 22.62 0.02 10.78
CA ASN A 127 22.41 -0.69 9.51
C ASN A 127 22.18 -2.20 9.71
N VAL A 128 21.45 -2.57 10.75
CA VAL A 128 21.10 -3.96 11.08
C VAL A 128 19.60 -4.16 10.96
N ARG A 129 19.19 -5.26 10.37
CA ARG A 129 17.79 -5.65 10.28
C ARG A 129 17.52 -6.77 11.27
N HIS A 130 16.43 -6.63 11.98
CA HIS A 130 15.93 -7.61 12.91
C HIS A 130 14.54 -8.04 12.45
N PHE A 131 14.26 -9.33 12.53
CA PHE A 131 12.95 -9.84 12.17
C PHE A 131 12.47 -10.90 13.15
N THR A 132 11.17 -10.99 13.30
CA THR A 132 10.48 -12.07 13.99
C THR A 132 9.22 -12.46 13.21
N ALA A 133 8.70 -13.63 13.47
CA ALA A 133 7.43 -14.11 12.95
C ALA A 133 6.47 -14.39 14.11
N HIS A 134 5.18 -14.18 13.86
CA HIS A 134 4.09 -14.55 14.74
C HIS A 134 3.23 -15.60 14.03
N ASN A 135 2.91 -16.70 14.69
CA ASN A 135 2.20 -17.83 14.10
C ASN A 135 0.75 -17.97 14.60
N GLY A 136 0.12 -16.87 14.96
CA GLY A 136 -1.22 -16.83 15.52
C GLY A 136 -1.25 -16.84 17.05
N ASP A 137 -0.31 -17.55 17.71
CA ASP A 137 -0.28 -17.69 19.17
C ASP A 137 0.98 -17.12 19.81
N ASN A 138 2.13 -17.25 19.12
CA ASN A 138 3.43 -16.92 19.70
C ASN A 138 4.37 -16.22 18.72
N TYR A 139 5.17 -15.32 19.26
CA TYR A 139 6.31 -14.72 18.55
C TYR A 139 7.50 -15.69 18.56
N ARG A 140 8.15 -15.81 17.40
CA ARG A 140 9.42 -16.49 17.29
C ARG A 140 10.54 -15.60 17.87
N PRO A 141 11.66 -16.17 18.31
CA PRO A 141 12.81 -15.37 18.70
C PRO A 141 13.26 -14.44 17.57
N TRP A 142 13.68 -13.23 17.92
CA TRP A 142 14.24 -12.28 16.98
C TRP A 142 15.52 -12.84 16.36
N LYS A 143 15.68 -12.61 15.06
CA LYS A 143 16.92 -12.86 14.32
C LYS A 143 17.39 -11.56 13.70
N SER A 144 18.72 -11.45 13.47
CA SER A 144 19.38 -10.28 12.89
C SER A 144 20.20 -10.69 11.67
N TYR A 145 20.31 -9.78 10.69
CA TYR A 145 21.11 -9.95 9.48
C TYR A 145 21.53 -8.58 8.89
#